data_f59d76e8ebb5db9572cae3474f052fc0
#
_entry.id   f59d76e8ebb5db9572cae3474f052fc0
#
_cell.length_a   1.000
_cell.length_b   1.000
_cell.length_c   1.000
_cell.angle_alpha   90.00
_cell.angle_beta   90.00
_cell.angle_gamma   90.00
#
_symmetry.space_group_name_H-M   'P 1'
#
loop_
_entity.id
_entity.type
_entity.pdbx_description
1 polymer ?
#
loop_
_entity_poly.entity_id
_entity_poly.type
_entity_poly.pdbx_seq_one_letter_code
_entity_poly.pdbx_strand_id
1 'polypeptide(L)'
;MSSNPTPRIMIDGQLCDPDLPARPVLDDGLVRGDGVFEGLRAYARLPRTPAAHFDRLARSAEGIDLAMDRDLLEHELAEFCRHTTQSDCAIRIMLTRGGQRIFREEPLFILPASWELSAQPHRITPMLIGSKTLSYAANMQANRKAKAAGANEALLFDPDSKLILEGQTSSFLWLEGDALCAPSLTTGILDSITRRLIAEVTELHVRERTIDDLTQADAGMLISTVLELQPVHGVQGIVEWDGVPARLADLRTALVALARERSVNPVHA
;
A
#
# COMPACT_ATOMS: atom_id res chain seq x y z
N MET A 1 -23.71 20.58 3.75
CA MET A 1 -22.86 19.53 3.16
C MET A 1 -21.57 20.20 2.75
N SER A 2 -20.49 20.03 3.51
CA SER A 2 -19.17 20.56 3.14
C SER A 2 -18.67 19.72 1.97
N SER A 3 -18.60 20.30 0.77
CA SER A 3 -17.98 19.67 -0.38
C SER A 3 -16.51 19.43 -0.04
N ASN A 4 -16.07 18.17 0.01
CA ASN A 4 -14.65 17.88 0.06
C ASN A 4 -13.97 18.60 -1.11
N PRO A 5 -12.85 19.30 -0.88
CA PRO A 5 -12.15 19.97 -1.97
C PRO A 5 -11.73 18.94 -3.03
N THR A 6 -11.83 19.35 -4.30
CA THR A 6 -11.43 18.49 -5.42
C THR A 6 -9.94 18.12 -5.32
N PRO A 7 -9.59 16.83 -5.31
CA PRO A 7 -8.19 16.39 -5.19
C PRO A 7 -7.29 16.96 -6.29
N ARG A 8 -6.04 17.24 -5.98
CA ARG A 8 -5.08 17.74 -6.97
C ARG A 8 -4.51 16.61 -7.83
N ILE A 9 -4.23 16.96 -9.07
CA ILE A 9 -3.51 16.11 -10.04
C ILE A 9 -2.39 16.93 -10.66
N MET A 10 -1.23 16.34 -10.82
CA MET A 10 -0.10 16.90 -11.58
C MET A 10 0.36 15.85 -12.59
N ILE A 11 0.60 16.27 -13.82
CA ILE A 11 1.09 15.41 -14.91
C ILE A 11 2.29 16.11 -15.55
N ASP A 12 3.43 15.42 -15.60
CA ASP A 12 4.69 15.92 -16.17
C ASP A 12 5.06 17.31 -15.64
N GLY A 13 4.97 17.49 -14.30
CA GLY A 13 5.29 18.74 -13.62
C GLY A 13 4.22 19.84 -13.70
N GLN A 14 3.08 19.62 -14.36
CA GLN A 14 2.02 20.60 -14.53
C GLN A 14 0.77 20.22 -13.73
N LEU A 15 0.30 21.14 -12.87
CA LEU A 15 -0.99 20.98 -12.20
C LEU A 15 -2.12 20.97 -13.23
N CYS A 16 -3.00 19.97 -13.12
CA CYS A 16 -4.11 19.76 -14.02
C CYS A 16 -5.44 19.92 -13.29
N ASP A 17 -6.46 20.35 -14.03
CA ASP A 17 -7.84 20.26 -13.59
C ASP A 17 -8.24 18.78 -13.60
N PRO A 18 -8.65 18.19 -12.45
CA PRO A 18 -9.01 16.77 -12.38
C PRO A 18 -10.25 16.41 -13.23
N ASP A 19 -11.07 17.40 -13.59
CA ASP A 19 -12.27 17.20 -14.40
C ASP A 19 -11.98 17.32 -15.92
N LEU A 20 -10.78 17.77 -16.29
CA LEU A 20 -10.37 17.89 -17.69
C LEU A 20 -9.32 16.83 -18.05
N PRO A 21 -9.68 15.79 -18.81
CA PRO A 21 -8.73 14.77 -19.26
C PRO A 21 -7.72 15.40 -20.25
N ALA A 22 -6.49 15.55 -19.77
CA ALA A 22 -5.46 16.31 -20.51
C ALA A 22 -4.50 15.42 -21.32
N ARG A 23 -4.75 14.10 -21.53
CA ARG A 23 -3.70 13.22 -22.05
C ARG A 23 -4.15 12.18 -23.06
N PRO A 24 -3.23 11.77 -23.98
CA PRO A 24 -3.55 10.82 -25.04
C PRO A 24 -3.93 9.45 -24.45
N VAL A 25 -4.99 8.90 -25.01
CA VAL A 25 -5.54 7.56 -24.66
C VAL A 25 -4.57 6.44 -25.06
N LEU A 26 -3.49 6.74 -25.77
CA LEU A 26 -2.56 5.77 -26.35
C LEU A 26 -1.33 5.45 -25.48
N ASP A 27 -1.32 5.85 -24.21
CA ASP A 27 -0.27 5.46 -23.27
C ASP A 27 -0.44 4.01 -22.82
N ASP A 28 0.61 3.20 -22.94
CA ASP A 28 0.58 1.78 -22.56
C ASP A 28 0.32 1.58 -21.06
N GLY A 29 0.62 2.56 -20.22
CA GLY A 29 0.20 2.56 -18.82
C GLY A 29 -1.31 2.48 -18.66
N LEU A 30 -2.08 3.19 -19.49
CA LEU A 30 -3.52 3.13 -19.54
C LEU A 30 -4.02 1.89 -20.30
N VAL A 31 -3.46 1.64 -21.50
CA VAL A 31 -3.95 0.61 -22.44
C VAL A 31 -3.65 -0.81 -21.94
N ARG A 32 -2.51 -1.02 -21.27
CA ARG A 32 -2.01 -2.35 -20.86
C ARG A 32 -1.69 -2.48 -19.37
N GLY A 33 -1.72 -1.38 -18.61
CA GLY A 33 -1.22 -1.36 -17.25
C GLY A 33 0.32 -1.45 -17.18
N ASP A 34 1.02 -1.03 -18.25
CA ASP A 34 2.48 -1.07 -18.34
C ASP A 34 3.08 0.19 -17.72
N GLY A 35 3.48 0.06 -16.48
CA GLY A 35 4.04 1.11 -15.65
C GLY A 35 4.13 0.68 -14.19
N VAL A 36 4.66 1.57 -13.37
CA VAL A 36 4.87 1.35 -11.93
C VAL A 36 4.20 2.47 -11.12
N PHE A 37 3.94 2.20 -9.84
CA PHE A 37 3.37 3.21 -8.97
C PHE A 37 3.84 3.10 -7.53
N GLU A 38 3.70 4.21 -6.79
CA GLU A 38 3.83 4.28 -5.35
C GLU A 38 2.59 4.92 -4.72
N GLY A 39 2.37 4.59 -3.46
CA GLY A 39 1.40 5.25 -2.61
C GLY A 39 2.08 5.73 -1.34
N LEU A 40 2.16 7.05 -1.16
CA LEU A 40 2.73 7.69 0.01
C LEU A 40 1.63 8.27 0.89
N ARG A 41 1.95 8.50 2.15
CA ARG A 41 1.15 9.34 3.05
C ARG A 41 1.94 10.59 3.37
N ALA A 42 1.30 11.74 3.31
CA ALA A 42 1.85 13.00 3.76
C ALA A 42 1.23 13.38 5.12
N TYR A 43 2.06 13.94 6.02
CA TYR A 43 1.67 14.59 7.26
C TYR A 43 2.13 16.04 7.20
N ALA A 44 1.23 16.99 7.41
CA ALA A 44 1.52 18.41 7.27
C ALA A 44 2.22 18.75 5.94
N ARG A 45 1.78 18.11 4.83
CA ARG A 45 2.37 18.19 3.47
C ARG A 45 3.80 17.61 3.34
N LEU A 46 4.30 16.92 4.33
CA LEU A 46 5.59 16.23 4.25
C LEU A 46 5.36 14.73 3.99
N PRO A 47 5.83 14.18 2.87
CA PRO A 47 5.68 12.78 2.57
C PRO A 47 6.50 11.90 3.51
N ARG A 48 5.90 10.81 3.97
CA ARG A 48 6.53 9.83 4.84
C ARG A 48 7.58 9.01 4.07
N THR A 49 8.80 8.96 4.59
CA THR A 49 9.89 8.12 4.06
C THR A 49 10.04 8.17 2.53
N PRO A 50 10.12 9.38 1.90
CA PRO A 50 10.09 9.49 0.46
C PRO A 50 11.25 8.73 -0.22
N ALA A 51 12.46 8.76 0.37
CA ALA A 51 13.62 8.02 -0.17
C ALA A 51 13.33 6.52 -0.32
N ALA A 52 12.75 5.86 0.72
CA ALA A 52 12.41 4.44 0.67
C ALA A 52 11.35 4.13 -0.41
N HIS A 53 10.40 5.04 -0.64
CA HIS A 53 9.42 4.92 -1.71
C HIS A 53 10.04 5.05 -3.09
N PHE A 54 10.96 6.01 -3.28
CA PHE A 54 11.68 6.14 -4.55
C PHE A 54 12.64 4.99 -4.80
N ASP A 55 13.30 4.44 -3.78
CA ASP A 55 14.09 3.22 -3.91
C ASP A 55 13.24 2.04 -4.38
N ARG A 56 12.02 1.89 -3.86
CA ARG A 56 11.12 0.81 -4.29
C ARG A 56 10.54 1.08 -5.68
N LEU A 57 10.21 2.33 -6.00
CA LEU A 57 9.75 2.72 -7.32
C LEU A 57 10.83 2.43 -8.38
N ALA A 58 12.09 2.76 -8.09
CA ALA A 58 13.23 2.48 -8.96
C ALA A 58 13.40 0.97 -9.20
N ARG A 59 13.40 0.15 -8.13
CA ARG A 59 13.43 -1.31 -8.29
C ARG A 59 12.25 -1.86 -9.08
N SER A 60 11.05 -1.29 -8.89
CA SER A 60 9.87 -1.70 -9.65
C SER A 60 9.99 -1.33 -11.12
N ALA A 61 10.53 -0.16 -11.43
CA ALA A 61 10.80 0.30 -12.79
C ALA A 61 11.85 -0.57 -13.48
N GLU A 62 12.97 -0.85 -12.80
CA GLU A 62 14.01 -1.77 -13.27
C GLU A 62 13.45 -3.17 -13.55
N GLY A 63 12.58 -3.68 -12.68
CA GLY A 63 11.94 -5.00 -12.82
C GLY A 63 11.04 -5.16 -14.04
N ILE A 64 10.68 -4.07 -14.71
CA ILE A 64 9.91 -4.06 -15.98
C ILE A 64 10.64 -3.31 -17.10
N ASP A 65 11.94 -3.10 -16.99
CA ASP A 65 12.76 -2.36 -17.97
C ASP A 65 12.18 -0.96 -18.30
N LEU A 66 11.75 -0.23 -17.30
CA LEU A 66 11.20 1.13 -17.42
C LEU A 66 12.20 2.16 -16.96
N ALA A 67 12.57 3.10 -17.83
CA ALA A 67 13.45 4.20 -17.47
C ALA A 67 12.79 5.13 -16.44
N MET A 68 13.56 5.57 -15.45
CA MET A 68 13.12 6.47 -14.38
C MET A 68 14.15 7.55 -14.12
N ASP A 69 13.72 8.80 -14.14
CA ASP A 69 14.48 9.95 -13.65
C ASP A 69 14.07 10.24 -12.20
N ARG A 70 14.86 9.77 -11.25
CA ARG A 70 14.59 9.88 -9.82
C ARG A 70 14.60 11.33 -9.35
N ASP A 71 15.61 12.10 -9.73
CA ASP A 71 15.79 13.47 -9.26
C ASP A 71 14.62 14.35 -9.70
N LEU A 72 14.17 14.15 -10.94
CA LEU A 72 12.99 14.84 -11.47
C LEU A 72 11.72 14.48 -10.69
N LEU A 73 11.49 13.19 -10.40
CA LEU A 73 10.32 12.75 -9.65
C LEU A 73 10.33 13.25 -8.19
N GLU A 74 11.50 13.30 -7.55
CA GLU A 74 11.65 13.85 -6.19
C GLU A 74 11.33 15.35 -6.17
N HIS A 75 11.81 16.09 -7.17
CA HIS A 75 11.50 17.52 -7.32
C HIS A 75 9.98 17.74 -7.57
N GLU A 76 9.39 16.98 -8.48
CA GLU A 76 7.96 17.04 -8.77
C GLU A 76 7.09 16.65 -7.56
N LEU A 77 7.50 15.66 -6.74
CA LEU A 77 6.80 15.34 -5.49
C LEU A 77 6.85 16.49 -4.50
N ALA A 78 8.01 17.14 -4.34
CA ALA A 78 8.15 18.29 -3.45
C ALA A 78 7.25 19.44 -3.88
N GLU A 79 7.19 19.72 -5.19
CA GLU A 79 6.29 20.72 -5.76
C GLU A 79 4.82 20.33 -5.53
N PHE A 80 4.44 19.08 -5.85
CA PHE A 80 3.08 18.59 -5.68
C PHE A 80 2.58 18.71 -4.24
N CYS A 81 3.43 18.38 -3.25
CA CYS A 81 3.09 18.46 -1.83
C CYS A 81 2.69 19.88 -1.39
N ARG A 82 3.26 20.92 -2.01
CA ARG A 82 2.87 22.33 -1.73
C ARG A 82 1.45 22.66 -2.19
N HIS A 83 0.94 21.92 -3.15
CA HIS A 83 -0.35 22.18 -3.80
C HIS A 83 -1.47 21.25 -3.37
N THR A 84 -1.22 20.26 -2.50
CA THR A 84 -2.28 19.37 -1.99
C THR A 84 -3.37 20.18 -1.28
N THR A 85 -4.62 19.78 -1.43
CA THR A 85 -5.76 20.44 -0.80
C THR A 85 -5.82 20.16 0.70
N GLN A 86 -5.36 18.97 1.10
CA GLN A 86 -5.27 18.54 2.49
C GLN A 86 -3.80 18.53 2.95
N SER A 87 -3.56 18.94 4.20
CA SER A 87 -2.23 18.85 4.81
C SER A 87 -1.82 17.39 5.06
N ASP A 88 -2.80 16.57 5.45
CA ASP A 88 -2.66 15.13 5.65
C ASP A 88 -3.45 14.42 4.56
N CYS A 89 -2.77 13.73 3.65
CA CYS A 89 -3.38 13.06 2.50
C CYS A 89 -2.56 11.83 2.09
N ALA A 90 -3.13 11.01 1.22
CA ALA A 90 -2.36 10.04 0.45
C ALA A 90 -1.97 10.66 -0.91
N ILE A 91 -0.81 10.28 -1.40
CA ILE A 91 -0.28 10.72 -2.70
C ILE A 91 0.06 9.47 -3.49
N ARG A 92 -0.54 9.33 -4.66
CA ARG A 92 -0.18 8.30 -5.63
C ARG A 92 0.77 8.89 -6.66
N ILE A 93 1.88 8.22 -6.88
CA ILE A 93 2.84 8.50 -7.95
C ILE A 93 2.73 7.38 -8.97
N MET A 94 2.57 7.70 -10.24
CA MET A 94 2.54 6.72 -11.33
C MET A 94 3.54 7.13 -12.41
N LEU A 95 4.29 6.15 -12.90
CA LEU A 95 5.19 6.29 -14.03
C LEU A 95 4.78 5.26 -15.09
N THR A 96 4.45 5.72 -16.28
CA THR A 96 3.94 4.88 -17.36
C THR A 96 5.04 4.54 -18.39
N ARG A 97 4.83 3.49 -19.19
CA ARG A 97 5.72 3.13 -20.30
C ARG A 97 5.91 4.28 -21.32
N GLY A 98 4.89 5.11 -21.51
CA GLY A 98 4.94 6.32 -22.33
C GLY A 98 5.74 7.48 -21.70
N GLY A 99 6.29 7.29 -20.49
CA GLY A 99 7.10 8.29 -19.79
C GLY A 99 6.27 9.33 -19.03
N GLN A 100 4.96 9.19 -18.92
CA GLN A 100 4.14 10.10 -18.12
C GLN A 100 4.39 9.91 -16.63
N ARG A 101 4.60 11.01 -15.93
CA ARG A 101 4.75 11.09 -14.47
C ARG A 101 3.49 11.74 -13.92
N ILE A 102 2.72 10.96 -13.15
CA ILE A 102 1.41 11.39 -12.66
C ILE A 102 1.42 11.37 -11.14
N PHE A 103 1.10 12.50 -10.53
CA PHE A 103 0.90 12.63 -9.08
C PHE A 103 -0.58 12.92 -8.84
N ARG A 104 -1.17 12.17 -7.93
CA ARG A 104 -2.59 12.32 -7.57
C ARG A 104 -2.73 12.36 -6.06
N GLU A 105 -3.42 13.38 -5.57
CA GLU A 105 -3.89 13.44 -4.19
C GLU A 105 -5.07 12.47 -4.01
N GLU A 106 -5.03 11.69 -2.94
CA GLU A 106 -6.11 10.78 -2.57
C GLU A 106 -6.54 11.10 -1.12
N PRO A 107 -7.85 11.12 -0.83
CA PRO A 107 -8.33 11.40 0.51
C PRO A 107 -7.99 10.25 1.46
N LEU A 108 -7.76 10.60 2.72
CA LEU A 108 -7.71 9.62 3.80
C LEU A 108 -9.14 9.33 4.29
N PHE A 109 -9.46 8.05 4.47
CA PHE A 109 -10.77 7.64 4.95
C PHE A 109 -10.77 7.44 6.45
N ILE A 110 -11.91 7.70 7.10
CA ILE A 110 -12.15 7.26 8.46
C ILE A 110 -12.37 5.76 8.41
N LEU A 111 -11.51 5.04 9.13
CA LEU A 111 -11.54 3.58 9.16
C LEU A 111 -12.36 3.10 10.37
N PRO A 112 -13.12 2.00 10.27
CA PRO A 112 -13.71 1.35 11.43
C PRO A 112 -12.62 0.83 12.37
N ALA A 113 -13.01 0.52 13.62
CA ALA A 113 -12.05 0.06 14.64
C ALA A 113 -11.30 -1.21 14.24
N SER A 114 -11.96 -2.12 13.55
CA SER A 114 -11.39 -3.34 13.00
C SER A 114 -12.07 -3.73 11.69
N TRP A 115 -11.39 -4.56 10.90
CA TRP A 115 -11.88 -5.05 9.62
C TRP A 115 -12.15 -6.55 9.65
N GLU A 116 -13.10 -6.98 8.83
CA GLU A 116 -13.25 -8.38 8.43
C GLU A 116 -12.65 -8.60 7.06
N LEU A 117 -11.92 -9.71 6.87
CA LEU A 117 -11.31 -10.06 5.60
C LEU A 117 -12.03 -11.25 4.95
N SER A 118 -11.93 -11.34 3.62
CA SER A 118 -12.36 -12.51 2.86
C SER A 118 -11.16 -13.11 2.15
N ALA A 119 -10.88 -14.40 2.39
CA ALA A 119 -9.77 -15.09 1.75
C ALA A 119 -10.03 -15.25 0.25
N GLN A 120 -9.06 -14.83 -0.58
CA GLN A 120 -9.15 -14.90 -2.04
C GLN A 120 -7.90 -15.56 -2.62
N PRO A 121 -8.04 -16.57 -3.49
CA PRO A 121 -6.90 -17.19 -4.14
C PRO A 121 -6.24 -16.19 -5.10
N HIS A 122 -4.91 -16.14 -5.06
CA HIS A 122 -4.13 -15.26 -5.91
C HIS A 122 -2.80 -15.91 -6.30
N ARG A 123 -2.44 -15.82 -7.58
CA ARG A 123 -1.10 -16.21 -8.07
C ARG A 123 -0.31 -14.97 -8.39
N ILE A 124 0.82 -14.83 -7.73
CA ILE A 124 1.77 -13.78 -8.07
C ILE A 124 2.40 -14.13 -9.43
N THR A 125 2.40 -13.16 -10.34
CA THR A 125 3.02 -13.32 -11.66
C THR A 125 4.53 -13.36 -11.52
N PRO A 126 5.22 -14.45 -11.91
CA PRO A 126 6.67 -14.59 -11.69
C PRO A 126 7.50 -13.45 -12.29
N MET A 127 7.10 -12.91 -13.43
CA MET A 127 7.80 -11.79 -14.10
C MET A 127 7.64 -10.45 -13.39
N LEU A 128 6.72 -10.34 -12.41
CA LEU A 128 6.43 -9.09 -11.70
C LEU A 128 6.72 -9.19 -10.19
N ILE A 129 7.39 -10.26 -9.74
CA ILE A 129 7.78 -10.44 -8.34
C ILE A 129 8.57 -9.23 -7.85
N GLY A 130 8.13 -8.67 -6.71
CA GLY A 130 8.78 -7.52 -6.08
C GLY A 130 8.51 -6.17 -6.74
N SER A 131 7.84 -6.14 -7.91
CA SER A 131 7.52 -4.91 -8.64
C SER A 131 6.11 -4.43 -8.35
N LYS A 132 5.97 -3.13 -8.02
CA LYS A 132 4.68 -2.48 -7.79
C LYS A 132 4.19 -1.84 -9.08
N THR A 133 3.51 -2.65 -9.92
CA THR A 133 3.12 -2.28 -11.27
C THR A 133 1.68 -1.78 -11.38
N LEU A 134 1.33 -1.09 -12.45
CA LEU A 134 -0.02 -0.65 -12.78
C LEU A 134 -0.95 -1.81 -13.20
N SER A 135 -0.42 -3.02 -13.46
CA SER A 135 -1.18 -4.23 -13.78
C SER A 135 -1.95 -4.77 -12.56
N TYR A 136 -2.86 -3.96 -12.01
CA TYR A 136 -3.48 -4.15 -10.70
C TYR A 136 -4.89 -4.76 -10.75
N ALA A 137 -5.33 -5.21 -11.92
CA ALA A 137 -6.70 -5.69 -12.14
C ALA A 137 -7.05 -6.92 -11.28
N ALA A 138 -6.11 -7.85 -11.06
CA ALA A 138 -6.30 -9.04 -10.24
C ALA A 138 -6.56 -8.67 -8.77
N ASN A 139 -5.76 -7.76 -8.19
CA ASN A 139 -5.94 -7.25 -6.83
C ASN A 139 -7.30 -6.54 -6.67
N MET A 140 -7.68 -5.71 -7.66
CA MET A 140 -8.99 -5.03 -7.66
C MET A 140 -10.15 -6.01 -7.79
N GLN A 141 -9.99 -7.11 -8.52
CA GLN A 141 -11.01 -8.15 -8.61
C GLN A 141 -11.15 -8.92 -7.29
N ALA A 142 -10.04 -9.24 -6.61
CA ALA A 142 -10.07 -9.83 -5.28
C ALA A 142 -10.83 -8.92 -4.29
N ASN A 143 -10.56 -7.60 -4.33
CA ASN A 143 -11.29 -6.62 -3.50
C ASN A 143 -12.80 -6.61 -3.80
N ARG A 144 -13.18 -6.60 -5.08
CA ARG A 144 -14.62 -6.64 -5.46
C ARG A 144 -15.31 -7.89 -4.94
N LYS A 145 -14.65 -9.04 -5.00
CA LYS A 145 -15.18 -10.30 -4.44
C LYS A 145 -15.32 -10.24 -2.92
N ALA A 146 -14.31 -9.72 -2.21
CA ALA A 146 -14.38 -9.54 -0.77
C ALA A 146 -15.53 -8.60 -0.38
N LYS A 147 -15.66 -7.46 -1.06
CA LYS A 147 -16.77 -6.51 -0.84
C LYS A 147 -18.14 -7.12 -1.11
N ALA A 148 -18.28 -7.92 -2.17
CA ALA A 148 -19.52 -8.63 -2.49
C ALA A 148 -19.88 -9.69 -1.43
N ALA A 149 -18.89 -10.24 -0.73
CA ALA A 149 -19.08 -11.14 0.42
C ALA A 149 -19.34 -10.38 1.74
N GLY A 150 -19.35 -9.04 1.74
CA GLY A 150 -19.56 -8.21 2.93
C GLY A 150 -18.28 -7.87 3.70
N ALA A 151 -17.12 -8.38 3.28
CA ALA A 151 -15.84 -8.10 3.94
C ALA A 151 -15.29 -6.70 3.60
N ASN A 152 -14.35 -6.23 4.42
CA ASN A 152 -13.71 -4.92 4.23
C ASN A 152 -12.59 -4.98 3.18
N GLU A 153 -11.83 -6.07 3.12
CA GLU A 153 -10.71 -6.26 2.18
C GLU A 153 -10.49 -7.76 1.90
N ALA A 154 -9.76 -8.08 0.82
CA ALA A 154 -9.32 -9.43 0.52
C ALA A 154 -8.00 -9.74 1.25
N LEU A 155 -7.91 -10.93 1.85
CA LEU A 155 -6.64 -11.57 2.22
C LEU A 155 -6.27 -12.55 1.12
N LEU A 156 -5.14 -12.31 0.47
CA LEU A 156 -4.66 -13.12 -0.64
C LEU A 156 -3.88 -14.33 -0.14
N PHE A 157 -4.10 -15.49 -0.74
CA PHE A 157 -3.34 -16.72 -0.47
C PHE A 157 -3.00 -17.45 -1.76
N ASP A 158 -1.89 -18.16 -1.78
CA ASP A 158 -1.51 -18.99 -2.93
C ASP A 158 -2.43 -20.22 -3.03
N PRO A 159 -3.08 -20.48 -4.18
CA PRO A 159 -4.08 -21.54 -4.30
C PRO A 159 -3.52 -22.97 -4.22
N ASP A 160 -2.23 -23.17 -4.46
CA ASP A 160 -1.61 -24.50 -4.42
C ASP A 160 -1.06 -24.83 -3.04
N SER A 161 -0.20 -23.96 -2.51
CA SER A 161 0.42 -24.13 -1.20
C SER A 161 -0.48 -23.71 -0.03
N LYS A 162 -1.53 -22.94 -0.30
CA LYS A 162 -2.39 -22.28 0.70
C LYS A 162 -1.66 -21.23 1.56
N LEU A 163 -0.41 -20.93 1.27
CA LEU A 163 0.36 -19.94 2.02
C LEU A 163 -0.30 -18.57 1.96
N ILE A 164 -0.34 -17.91 3.12
CA ILE A 164 -0.76 -16.52 3.24
C ILE A 164 0.20 -15.64 2.45
N LEU A 165 -0.34 -14.74 1.67
CA LEU A 165 0.41 -13.74 0.92
C LEU A 165 0.30 -12.37 1.60
N GLU A 166 -0.62 -11.55 1.17
CA GLU A 166 -0.80 -10.16 1.62
C GLU A 166 -2.27 -9.72 1.46
N GLY A 167 -2.63 -8.54 1.94
CA GLY A 167 -3.88 -7.90 1.55
C GLY A 167 -3.82 -7.43 0.09
N GLN A 168 -4.95 -7.08 -0.49
CA GLN A 168 -5.00 -6.67 -1.91
C GLN A 168 -4.23 -5.36 -2.20
N THR A 169 -4.06 -4.47 -1.20
CA THR A 169 -3.29 -3.21 -1.26
C THR A 169 -2.41 -2.99 -0.04
N SER A 170 -2.31 -3.98 0.83
CA SER A 170 -1.68 -3.91 2.15
C SER A 170 -0.89 -5.18 2.44
N SER A 171 0.05 -5.14 3.35
CA SER A 171 0.66 -6.37 3.87
C SER A 171 -0.15 -6.88 5.05
N PHE A 172 -0.17 -8.19 5.24
CA PHE A 172 -0.83 -8.84 6.37
C PHE A 172 0.19 -9.29 7.40
N LEU A 173 -0.10 -9.03 8.67
CA LEU A 173 0.65 -9.51 9.84
C LEU A 173 -0.33 -10.18 10.81
N TRP A 174 0.20 -11.04 11.69
CA TRP A 174 -0.60 -11.66 12.74
C TRP A 174 0.21 -11.85 14.05
N LEU A 175 -0.48 -12.07 15.15
CA LEU A 175 0.10 -12.41 16.44
C LEU A 175 -0.02 -13.92 16.71
N GLU A 176 1.06 -14.53 17.20
CA GLU A 176 1.08 -15.85 17.81
C GLU A 176 1.73 -15.71 19.19
N GLY A 177 0.94 -15.66 20.26
CA GLY A 177 1.40 -15.24 21.58
C GLY A 177 2.03 -13.86 21.54
N ASP A 178 3.26 -13.77 22.02
CA ASP A 178 4.04 -12.52 21.99
C ASP A 178 4.76 -12.26 20.66
N ALA A 179 4.72 -13.20 19.71
CA ALA A 179 5.40 -13.04 18.44
C ALA A 179 4.54 -12.27 17.43
N LEU A 180 5.06 -11.16 16.91
CA LEU A 180 4.49 -10.51 15.73
C LEU A 180 5.05 -11.20 14.49
N CYS A 181 4.18 -11.77 13.67
CA CYS A 181 4.53 -12.62 12.54
C CYS A 181 4.17 -11.98 11.21
N ALA A 182 4.94 -12.32 10.17
CA ALA A 182 4.74 -11.89 8.79
C ALA A 182 5.03 -13.01 7.80
N PRO A 183 4.38 -13.05 6.62
CA PRO A 183 4.73 -13.96 5.55
C PRO A 183 6.16 -13.74 5.04
N SER A 184 6.78 -14.79 4.51
CA SER A 184 8.09 -14.69 3.87
C SER A 184 8.02 -13.87 2.56
N LEU A 185 9.02 -13.04 2.30
CA LEU A 185 9.17 -12.37 1.01
C LEU A 185 9.46 -13.36 -0.15
N THR A 186 9.90 -14.58 0.18
CA THR A 186 10.11 -15.65 -0.81
C THR A 186 8.82 -16.10 -1.49
N THR A 187 7.66 -15.79 -0.89
CA THR A 187 6.35 -16.01 -1.53
C THR A 187 6.09 -15.08 -2.72
N GLY A 188 6.94 -14.06 -2.92
CA GLY A 188 6.82 -13.08 -4.00
C GLY A 188 5.98 -11.85 -3.67
N ILE A 189 5.49 -11.73 -2.42
CA ILE A 189 4.76 -10.53 -1.95
C ILE A 189 5.65 -9.28 -1.99
N LEU A 190 5.01 -8.13 -1.98
CA LEU A 190 5.72 -6.86 -2.01
C LEU A 190 6.50 -6.62 -0.71
N ASP A 191 7.76 -6.16 -0.84
CA ASP A 191 8.56 -5.69 0.30
C ASP A 191 8.02 -4.33 0.80
N SER A 192 7.17 -4.41 1.80
CA SER A 192 6.43 -3.28 2.35
C SER A 192 7.32 -2.34 3.15
N ILE A 193 7.31 -1.04 2.81
CA ILE A 193 8.00 -0.01 3.59
C ILE A 193 7.45 0.08 5.01
N THR A 194 6.13 -0.08 5.19
CA THR A 194 5.53 -0.09 6.53
C THR A 194 5.98 -1.30 7.35
N ARG A 195 6.16 -2.49 6.71
CA ARG A 195 6.72 -3.67 7.36
C ARG A 195 8.14 -3.41 7.85
N ARG A 196 8.97 -2.72 7.06
CA ARG A 196 10.34 -2.33 7.47
C ARG A 196 10.31 -1.38 8.67
N LEU A 197 9.42 -0.37 8.68
CA LEU A 197 9.25 0.52 9.82
C LEU A 197 8.78 -0.22 11.08
N ILE A 198 7.89 -1.20 10.95
CA ILE A 198 7.46 -2.03 12.09
C ILE A 198 8.65 -2.83 12.65
N ALA A 199 9.51 -3.37 11.80
CA ALA A 199 10.70 -4.10 12.22
C ALA A 199 11.73 -3.22 12.97
N GLU A 200 11.64 -1.89 12.87
CA GLU A 200 12.44 -0.96 13.66
C GLU A 200 11.86 -0.71 15.07
N VAL A 201 10.56 -0.87 15.26
CA VAL A 201 9.90 -0.63 16.55
C VAL A 201 9.63 -1.90 17.34
N THR A 202 9.63 -3.07 16.70
CA THR A 202 9.45 -4.38 17.36
C THR A 202 10.08 -5.49 16.54
N GLU A 203 10.41 -6.61 17.21
CA GLU A 203 10.86 -7.80 16.49
C GLU A 203 9.73 -8.37 15.62
N LEU A 204 10.07 -8.68 14.37
CA LEU A 204 9.16 -9.25 13.37
C LEU A 204 9.64 -10.65 12.97
N HIS A 205 8.85 -11.67 13.28
CA HIS A 205 9.15 -13.06 12.98
C HIS A 205 8.59 -13.43 11.59
N VAL A 206 9.47 -13.84 10.68
CA VAL A 206 9.06 -14.36 9.38
C VAL A 206 8.61 -15.81 9.55
N ARG A 207 7.36 -16.11 9.18
CA ARG A 207 6.79 -17.47 9.28
C ARG A 207 5.99 -17.81 8.03
N GLU A 208 6.11 -19.04 7.58
CA GLU A 208 5.22 -19.60 6.57
C GLU A 208 4.01 -20.20 7.28
N ARG A 209 2.82 -19.69 6.94
CA ARG A 209 1.54 -20.17 7.44
C ARG A 209 0.56 -20.27 6.29
N THR A 210 -0.23 -21.31 6.31
CA THR A 210 -1.38 -21.43 5.41
C THR A 210 -2.53 -20.58 5.91
N ILE A 211 -3.51 -20.35 5.04
CA ILE A 211 -4.71 -19.61 5.43
C ILE A 211 -5.48 -20.32 6.56
N ASP A 212 -5.43 -21.66 6.62
CA ASP A 212 -6.10 -22.46 7.63
C ASP A 212 -5.37 -22.40 9.00
N ASP A 213 -4.06 -22.14 9.00
CA ASP A 213 -3.26 -21.97 10.23
C ASP A 213 -3.61 -20.70 11.00
N LEU A 214 -4.37 -19.75 10.41
CA LEU A 214 -4.83 -18.55 11.10
C LEU A 214 -5.73 -18.84 12.30
N THR A 215 -6.30 -20.03 12.38
CA THR A 215 -7.02 -20.51 13.58
C THR A 215 -6.12 -20.63 14.83
N GLN A 216 -4.79 -20.62 14.64
CA GLN A 216 -3.80 -20.64 15.72
C GLN A 216 -3.26 -19.25 16.07
N ALA A 217 -3.63 -18.23 15.31
CA ALA A 217 -3.25 -16.85 15.59
C ALA A 217 -4.20 -16.20 16.60
N ASP A 218 -3.68 -15.26 17.38
CA ASP A 218 -4.46 -14.54 18.40
C ASP A 218 -5.08 -13.26 17.85
N ALA A 219 -4.55 -12.70 16.76
CA ALA A 219 -5.05 -11.50 16.09
C ALA A 219 -4.44 -11.34 14.71
N GLY A 220 -5.13 -10.60 13.84
CA GLY A 220 -4.64 -10.19 12.54
C GLY A 220 -4.60 -8.67 12.38
N MET A 221 -3.77 -8.19 11.45
CA MET A 221 -3.74 -6.79 11.08
C MET A 221 -3.28 -6.59 9.64
N LEU A 222 -3.78 -5.54 9.00
CA LEU A 222 -3.28 -5.03 7.74
C LEU A 222 -2.42 -3.79 7.97
N ILE A 223 -1.34 -3.69 7.23
CA ILE A 223 -0.43 -2.56 7.29
C ILE A 223 -0.15 -2.02 5.89
N SER A 224 -0.14 -0.72 5.75
CA SER A 224 0.34 -0.02 4.54
C SER A 224 0.74 1.41 4.88
N THR A 225 1.34 2.10 3.92
CA THR A 225 1.68 3.51 4.09
C THR A 225 0.45 4.36 4.38
N VAL A 226 -0.68 4.06 3.75
CA VAL A 226 -1.93 4.84 3.89
C VAL A 226 -2.75 4.41 5.11
N LEU A 227 -2.91 3.09 5.33
CA LEU A 227 -3.66 2.54 6.46
C LEU A 227 -2.92 2.69 7.80
N GLU A 228 -1.57 2.80 7.74
CA GLU A 228 -0.69 2.62 8.90
C GLU A 228 -0.82 1.21 9.45
N LEU A 229 -1.63 1.01 10.47
CA LEU A 229 -2.02 -0.28 11.00
C LEU A 229 -3.53 -0.32 11.19
N GLN A 230 -4.17 -1.29 10.55
CA GLN A 230 -5.60 -1.56 10.66
C GLN A 230 -5.81 -2.93 11.32
N PRO A 231 -6.37 -2.99 12.52
CA PRO A 231 -6.73 -4.26 13.14
C PRO A 231 -7.75 -5.05 12.30
N VAL A 232 -7.64 -6.36 12.37
CA VAL A 232 -8.56 -7.31 11.73
C VAL A 232 -9.17 -8.17 12.83
N HIS A 233 -10.51 -8.30 12.84
CA HIS A 233 -11.21 -9.14 13.82
C HIS A 233 -11.56 -10.53 13.28
N GLY A 234 -11.36 -10.79 11.99
CA GLY A 234 -11.63 -12.12 11.45
C GLY A 234 -11.34 -12.24 9.96
N VAL A 235 -11.29 -13.50 9.52
CA VAL A 235 -11.26 -13.92 8.11
C VAL A 235 -12.45 -14.83 7.89
N GLN A 236 -13.38 -14.42 7.04
CA GLN A 236 -14.67 -15.08 6.83
C GLN A 236 -14.56 -16.58 6.61
N GLY A 237 -15.29 -17.37 7.43
CA GLY A 237 -15.32 -18.82 7.35
C GLY A 237 -14.04 -19.54 7.80
N ILE A 238 -13.05 -18.83 8.34
CA ILE A 238 -11.76 -19.37 8.79
C ILE A 238 -11.55 -19.10 10.26
N VAL A 239 -11.55 -17.83 10.69
CA VAL A 239 -11.30 -17.44 12.08
C VAL A 239 -12.00 -16.14 12.40
N GLU A 240 -12.45 -16.04 13.65
CA GLU A 240 -12.90 -14.81 14.28
C GLU A 240 -12.12 -14.64 15.59
N TRP A 241 -11.53 -13.46 15.80
CA TRP A 241 -10.74 -13.15 16.99
C TRP A 241 -11.52 -12.29 17.95
N ASP A 242 -11.44 -12.62 19.23
CA ASP A 242 -12.11 -11.90 20.31
C ASP A 242 -11.42 -10.56 20.58
N GLY A 243 -11.98 -9.49 20.01
CA GLY A 243 -11.51 -8.12 20.24
C GLY A 243 -10.21 -7.77 19.50
N VAL A 244 -9.67 -6.59 19.84
CA VAL A 244 -8.40 -6.07 19.31
C VAL A 244 -7.40 -5.99 20.48
N PRO A 245 -6.30 -6.75 20.48
CA PRO A 245 -5.33 -6.69 21.55
C PRO A 245 -4.77 -5.28 21.74
N ALA A 246 -4.63 -4.83 23.01
CA ALA A 246 -4.11 -3.50 23.34
C ALA A 246 -2.73 -3.24 22.70
N ARG A 247 -1.91 -4.28 22.59
CA ARG A 247 -0.60 -4.23 21.92
C ARG A 247 -0.67 -3.68 20.49
N LEU A 248 -1.76 -3.92 19.74
CA LEU A 248 -1.90 -3.37 18.39
C LEU A 248 -2.08 -1.85 18.40
N ALA A 249 -2.75 -1.30 19.42
CA ALA A 249 -2.87 0.14 19.60
C ALA A 249 -1.52 0.77 19.93
N ASP A 250 -0.72 0.12 20.79
CA ASP A 250 0.63 0.57 21.14
C ASP A 250 1.55 0.52 19.91
N LEU A 251 1.52 -0.58 19.16
CA LEU A 251 2.28 -0.73 17.93
C LEU A 251 1.90 0.33 16.88
N ARG A 252 0.61 0.60 16.72
CA ARG A 252 0.14 1.68 15.82
C ARG A 252 0.66 3.04 16.27
N THR A 253 0.62 3.32 17.56
CA THR A 253 1.11 4.58 18.12
C THR A 253 2.61 4.77 17.85
N ALA A 254 3.42 3.74 18.10
CA ALA A 254 4.85 3.75 17.83
C ALA A 254 5.15 3.91 16.33
N LEU A 255 4.43 3.17 15.47
CA LEU A 255 4.56 3.27 14.01
C LEU A 255 4.23 4.68 13.50
N VAL A 256 3.14 5.29 13.99
CA VAL A 256 2.73 6.64 13.56
C VAL A 256 3.74 7.68 14.03
N ALA A 257 4.28 7.56 15.25
CA ALA A 257 5.31 8.45 15.76
C ALA A 257 6.57 8.40 14.88
N LEU A 258 7.09 7.21 14.60
CA LEU A 258 8.23 6.98 13.71
C LEU A 258 7.94 7.49 12.29
N ALA A 259 6.74 7.24 11.76
CA ALA A 259 6.33 7.68 10.44
C ALA A 259 6.32 9.22 10.32
N ARG A 260 5.88 9.93 11.35
CA ARG A 260 5.89 11.40 11.40
C ARG A 260 7.32 11.96 11.51
N GLU A 261 8.16 11.34 12.33
CA GLU A 261 9.58 11.69 12.44
C GLU A 261 10.29 11.59 11.09
N ARG A 262 9.94 10.57 10.30
CA ARG A 262 10.50 10.30 8.97
C ARG A 262 9.78 11.01 7.82
N SER A 263 8.91 11.96 8.13
CA SER A 263 8.23 12.78 7.12
C SER A 263 9.07 14.00 6.80
N VAL A 264 9.61 14.06 5.61
CA VAL A 264 10.60 15.06 5.20
C VAL A 264 10.33 15.59 3.79
N ASN A 265 10.93 16.74 3.46
CA ASN A 265 10.91 17.22 2.08
C ASN A 265 11.75 16.28 1.20
N PRO A 266 11.21 15.74 0.11
CA PRO A 266 11.92 14.76 -0.73
C PRO A 266 13.22 15.28 -1.36
N VAL A 267 13.34 16.59 -1.61
CA VAL A 267 14.57 17.20 -2.18
C VAL A 267 15.73 17.23 -1.17
N HIS A 268 15.48 16.94 0.10
CA HIS A 268 16.46 16.96 1.17
C HIS A 268 16.53 15.65 1.95
N ALA A 269 15.94 14.58 1.41
CA ALA A 269 15.82 13.27 2.04
C ALA A 269 16.99 12.32 1.74
#